data_5680de8ff4f846c60f1c52affb8b4aef
#
_entry.id   5680de8ff4f846c60f1c52affb8b4aef
#
_cell.length_a   1.000
_cell.length_b   1.000
_cell.length_c   1.000
_cell.angle_alpha   90.00
_cell.angle_beta   90.00
_cell.angle_gamma   90.00
#
_symmetry.space_group_name_H-M   'P 1'
#
loop_
_entity.id
_entity.type
_entity.pdbx_description
1 polymer ?
#
loop_
_entity_poly.entity_id
_entity_poly.type
_entity_poly.pdbx_seq_one_letter_code
_entity_poly.pdbx_strand_id
1 'polypeptide(L)'
;MSDDYLTDLRFDSLKLHENLQASIRDAGFEFCTPIQASTLPIALNSEDIAGQAQTGTGKTAAFLIAAYQYLLTNQKNEENKQKQPKAFILAPTRELAIQIAKDANTLGKRTNLTIGLAYGGTDYEKQREKLV
;
A
#
# COMPACT_ATOMS: atom_id res chain seq x y z
N MET A 1 7.33 1.71 18.27
CA MET A 1 7.73 0.29 18.41
C MET A 1 9.16 0.25 18.93
N SER A 2 9.45 -0.59 19.91
CA SER A 2 10.82 -0.85 20.31
C SER A 2 11.52 -1.60 19.18
N ASP A 3 12.81 -1.33 18.97
CA ASP A 3 13.61 -1.99 17.93
C ASP A 3 13.63 -3.52 18.08
N ASP A 4 13.37 -4.03 19.29
CA ASP A 4 13.29 -5.46 19.61
C ASP A 4 12.16 -6.22 18.90
N TYR A 5 11.19 -5.53 18.31
CA TYR A 5 10.09 -6.15 17.58
C TYR A 5 10.39 -6.33 16.09
N LEU A 6 11.36 -5.63 15.56
CA LEU A 6 11.70 -5.67 14.13
C LEU A 6 12.55 -6.90 13.79
N THR A 7 12.41 -7.37 12.57
CA THR A 7 13.28 -8.44 12.03
C THR A 7 14.57 -7.86 11.46
N ASP A 8 15.49 -8.72 11.06
CA ASP A 8 16.72 -8.32 10.37
C ASP A 8 16.52 -8.01 8.89
N LEU A 9 15.32 -8.25 8.36
CA LEU A 9 15.02 -7.98 6.95
C LEU A 9 14.84 -6.48 6.71
N ARG A 10 15.69 -5.92 5.87
CA ARG A 10 15.62 -4.50 5.48
C ARG A 10 14.72 -4.30 4.28
N PHE A 11 13.95 -3.21 4.28
CA PHE A 11 13.15 -2.83 3.10
C PHE A 11 14.02 -2.57 1.86
N ASP A 12 15.20 -2.03 2.04
CA ASP A 12 16.12 -1.73 0.92
C ASP A 12 16.73 -2.98 0.28
N SER A 13 16.64 -4.13 0.93
CA SER A 13 17.04 -5.42 0.35
C SER A 13 15.94 -6.05 -0.52
N LEU A 14 14.72 -5.56 -0.45
CA LEU A 14 13.62 -5.98 -1.32
C LEU A 14 13.79 -5.33 -2.70
N LYS A 15 13.56 -6.09 -3.76
CA LYS A 15 13.66 -5.58 -5.14
C LYS A 15 12.40 -4.79 -5.50
N LEU A 16 12.29 -3.58 -4.98
CA LEU A 16 11.16 -2.69 -5.21
C LEU A 16 11.51 -1.61 -6.25
N HIS A 17 10.47 -1.09 -6.90
CA HIS A 17 10.60 0.05 -7.80
C HIS A 17 11.27 1.22 -7.04
N GLU A 18 12.16 1.96 -7.72
CA GLU A 18 12.98 3.02 -7.09
C GLU A 18 12.15 4.10 -6.40
N ASN A 19 11.02 4.51 -6.99
CA ASN A 19 10.13 5.53 -6.42
C ASN A 19 9.40 5.01 -5.18
N LEU A 20 9.07 3.73 -5.14
CA LEU A 20 8.49 3.09 -3.96
C LEU A 20 9.52 2.97 -2.84
N GLN A 21 10.76 2.56 -3.16
CA GLN A 21 11.86 2.53 -2.18
C GLN A 21 12.14 3.91 -1.58
N ALA A 22 12.12 4.95 -2.41
CA ALA A 22 12.31 6.32 -1.95
C ALA A 22 11.17 6.76 -1.00
N SER A 23 9.92 6.42 -1.33
CA SER A 23 8.77 6.72 -0.47
C SER A 23 8.83 5.99 0.88
N ILE A 24 9.21 4.72 0.88
CA ILE A 24 9.40 3.90 2.08
C ILE A 24 10.48 4.50 2.98
N ARG A 25 11.58 4.90 2.38
CA ARG A 25 12.70 5.53 3.09
C ARG A 25 12.29 6.87 3.69
N ASP A 26 11.57 7.70 2.93
CA ASP A 26 11.03 8.99 3.42
C ASP A 26 10.07 8.80 4.58
N ALA A 27 9.31 7.70 4.61
CA ALA A 27 8.41 7.33 5.70
C ALA A 27 9.13 6.82 6.96
N GLY A 28 10.45 6.61 6.90
CA GLY A 28 11.25 6.15 8.02
C GLY A 28 11.24 4.65 8.24
N PHE A 29 10.79 3.86 7.27
CA PHE A 29 10.83 2.40 7.36
C PHE A 29 12.19 1.87 6.95
N GLU A 30 12.86 1.18 7.85
CA GLU A 30 14.18 0.59 7.61
C GLU A 30 14.12 -0.94 7.67
N PHE A 31 13.60 -1.49 8.75
CA PHE A 31 13.48 -2.94 8.95
C PHE A 31 12.03 -3.39 8.93
N CYS A 32 11.78 -4.58 8.39
CA CYS A 32 10.44 -5.16 8.35
C CYS A 32 9.99 -5.67 9.71
N THR A 33 8.71 -5.51 10.00
CA THR A 33 8.05 -6.23 11.10
C THR A 33 7.90 -7.71 10.73
N PRO A 34 7.63 -8.62 11.70
CA PRO A 34 7.45 -10.05 11.39
C PRO A 34 6.41 -10.34 10.33
N ILE A 35 5.25 -9.68 10.35
CA ILE A 35 4.21 -9.89 9.32
C ILE A 35 4.68 -9.38 7.95
N GLN A 36 5.41 -8.29 7.88
CA GLN A 36 5.97 -7.78 6.63
C GLN A 36 7.03 -8.74 6.08
N ALA A 37 7.93 -9.22 6.92
CA ALA A 37 8.99 -10.13 6.52
C ALA A 37 8.46 -11.48 6.03
N SER A 38 7.37 -11.98 6.60
CA SER A 38 6.75 -13.25 6.18
C SER A 38 5.87 -13.11 4.94
N THR A 39 5.24 -11.96 4.70
CA THR A 39 4.26 -11.78 3.63
C THR A 39 4.84 -11.14 2.37
N LEU A 40 5.71 -10.14 2.49
CA LEU A 40 6.23 -9.41 1.33
C LEU A 40 6.97 -10.27 0.31
N PRO A 41 7.85 -11.21 0.70
CA PRO A 41 8.51 -12.06 -0.30
C PRO A 41 7.55 -12.89 -1.15
N ILE A 42 6.41 -13.30 -0.59
CA ILE A 42 5.36 -14.07 -1.28
C ILE A 42 4.53 -13.13 -2.16
N ALA A 43 4.03 -12.04 -1.59
CA ALA A 43 3.17 -11.09 -2.28
C ALA A 43 3.89 -10.41 -3.46
N LEU A 44 5.19 -10.13 -3.33
CA LEU A 44 5.99 -9.53 -4.39
C LEU A 44 6.22 -10.48 -5.59
N ASN A 45 5.99 -11.78 -5.41
CA ASN A 45 5.97 -12.76 -6.49
C ASN A 45 4.59 -12.89 -7.16
N SER A 46 3.69 -11.95 -6.90
CA SER A 46 2.31 -11.94 -7.42
C SER A 46 1.46 -13.15 -6.99
N GLU A 47 1.78 -13.71 -5.84
CA GLU A 47 1.01 -14.78 -5.23
C GLU A 47 -0.04 -14.21 -4.27
N ASP A 48 -1.21 -14.86 -4.22
CA ASP A 48 -2.25 -14.51 -3.27
C ASP A 48 -1.82 -14.87 -1.85
N ILE A 49 -2.20 -14.04 -0.89
CA ILE A 49 -1.78 -14.22 0.49
C ILE A 49 -2.89 -13.82 1.46
N ALA A 50 -3.00 -14.58 2.54
CA ALA A 50 -3.82 -14.26 3.69
C ALA A 50 -2.91 -14.04 4.90
N GLY A 51 -2.82 -12.80 5.37
CA GLY A 51 -2.01 -12.43 6.52
C GLY A 51 -2.90 -12.07 7.72
N GLN A 52 -2.66 -12.72 8.84
CA GLN A 52 -3.34 -12.44 10.09
C GLN A 52 -2.33 -12.00 11.15
N ALA A 53 -2.56 -10.81 11.72
CA ALA A 53 -1.74 -10.26 12.79
C ALA A 53 -2.56 -9.25 13.59
N GLN A 54 -2.10 -8.93 14.78
CA GLN A 54 -2.74 -7.92 15.61
C GLN A 54 -2.60 -6.52 15.02
N THR A 55 -3.45 -5.58 15.49
CA THR A 55 -3.37 -4.16 15.13
C THR A 55 -2.00 -3.58 15.50
N GLY A 56 -1.47 -2.70 14.63
CA GLY A 56 -0.18 -2.04 14.88
C GLY A 56 1.05 -2.87 14.53
N THR A 57 0.88 -3.98 13.81
CA THR A 57 1.99 -4.88 13.42
C THR A 57 2.54 -4.62 12.01
N GLY A 58 2.02 -3.60 11.32
CA GLY A 58 2.48 -3.24 9.98
C GLY A 58 1.80 -3.96 8.83
N LYS A 59 0.65 -4.61 9.06
CA LYS A 59 -0.14 -5.28 8.00
C LYS A 59 -0.49 -4.36 6.85
N THR A 60 -0.97 -3.16 7.17
CA THR A 60 -1.38 -2.16 6.16
C THR A 60 -0.23 -1.81 5.23
N ALA A 61 0.95 -1.53 5.77
CA ALA A 61 2.13 -1.25 4.95
C ALA A 61 2.50 -2.46 4.08
N ALA A 62 2.38 -3.68 4.58
CA ALA A 62 2.70 -4.88 3.82
C ALA A 62 1.85 -4.99 2.55
N PHE A 63 0.53 -4.93 2.65
CA PHE A 63 -0.32 -5.06 1.46
C PHE A 63 -0.25 -3.81 0.55
N LEU A 64 -0.06 -2.62 1.09
CA LEU A 64 0.11 -1.40 0.29
C LEU A 64 1.40 -1.44 -0.54
N ILE A 65 2.50 -1.85 0.05
CA ILE A 65 3.78 -1.99 -0.65
C ILE A 65 3.66 -3.01 -1.78
N ALA A 66 3.05 -4.15 -1.52
CA ALA A 66 2.81 -5.17 -2.55
C ALA A 66 1.95 -4.65 -3.70
N ALA A 67 0.86 -3.93 -3.38
CA ALA A 67 -0.02 -3.33 -4.37
C ALA A 67 0.70 -2.27 -5.22
N TYR A 68 1.44 -1.36 -4.58
CA TYR A 68 2.22 -0.34 -5.30
C TYR A 68 3.26 -0.95 -6.22
N GLN A 69 4.00 -1.93 -5.73
CA GLN A 69 5.01 -2.63 -6.54
C GLN A 69 4.38 -3.27 -7.77
N TYR A 70 3.26 -3.96 -7.59
CA TYR A 70 2.53 -4.56 -8.69
C TYR A 70 2.08 -3.52 -9.73
N LEU A 71 1.49 -2.43 -9.27
CA LEU A 71 1.00 -1.36 -10.15
C LEU A 71 2.14 -0.67 -10.90
N LEU A 72 3.27 -0.41 -10.23
CA LEU A 72 4.42 0.26 -10.83
C LEU A 72 5.15 -0.61 -11.86
N THR A 73 5.18 -1.93 -11.65
CA THR A 73 5.86 -2.86 -12.56
C THR A 73 4.98 -3.35 -13.71
N ASN A 74 3.66 -3.25 -13.58
CA ASN A 74 2.69 -3.70 -14.60
C ASN A 74 2.01 -2.55 -15.33
N GLN A 75 2.63 -1.38 -15.39
CA GLN A 75 2.17 -0.29 -16.23
C GLN A 75 2.37 -0.66 -17.71
N LYS A 76 1.33 -1.22 -18.32
CA LYS A 76 1.27 -1.36 -19.78
C LYS A 76 1.00 0.01 -20.40
N ASN A 77 1.63 0.30 -21.55
CA ASN A 77 1.47 1.55 -22.30
C ASN A 77 0.02 2.02 -22.30
N GLU A 78 -0.23 3.13 -21.61
CA GLU A 78 -1.56 3.70 -21.45
C GLU A 78 -1.97 4.49 -22.69
N GLU A 79 -2.12 3.84 -23.82
CA GLU A 79 -2.79 4.45 -24.97
C GLU A 79 -4.31 4.52 -24.78
N ASN A 80 -4.86 3.76 -23.85
CA ASN A 80 -6.28 3.79 -23.48
C ASN A 80 -6.46 4.49 -22.12
N LYS A 81 -6.74 5.77 -22.19
CA LYS A 81 -6.96 6.70 -21.07
C LYS A 81 -8.32 6.48 -20.38
N GLN A 82 -8.72 5.26 -20.11
CA GLN A 82 -9.85 5.05 -19.23
C GLN A 82 -9.36 5.17 -17.79
N LYS A 83 -9.84 6.20 -17.10
CA LYS A 83 -9.61 6.41 -15.67
C LYS A 83 -10.35 5.33 -14.87
N GLN A 84 -9.76 4.16 -14.76
CA GLN A 84 -10.34 3.04 -14.01
C GLN A 84 -9.48 2.76 -12.79
N PRO A 85 -10.09 2.41 -11.64
CA PRO A 85 -9.36 1.92 -10.50
C PRO A 85 -8.55 0.67 -10.87
N LYS A 86 -7.27 0.66 -10.52
CA LYS A 86 -6.36 -0.46 -10.80
C LYS A 86 -6.17 -1.37 -9.59
N ALA A 87 -6.51 -0.89 -8.41
CA ALA A 87 -6.52 -1.64 -7.17
C ALA A 87 -7.72 -1.24 -6.32
N PHE A 88 -8.25 -2.18 -5.58
CA PHE A 88 -9.41 -1.98 -4.72
C PHE A 88 -9.13 -2.54 -3.34
N ILE A 89 -9.31 -1.71 -2.32
CA ILE A 89 -9.05 -2.05 -0.92
C ILE A 89 -10.33 -1.84 -0.12
N LEU A 90 -10.77 -2.88 0.57
CA LEU A 90 -11.93 -2.82 1.47
C LEU A 90 -11.48 -2.75 2.92
N ALA A 91 -12.17 -1.92 3.69
CA ALA A 91 -12.01 -1.83 5.13
C ALA A 91 -13.37 -1.94 5.83
N PRO A 92 -13.46 -2.58 7.01
CA PRO A 92 -14.72 -2.81 7.70
C PRO A 92 -15.31 -1.54 8.33
N THR A 93 -14.50 -0.51 8.57
CA THR A 93 -14.94 0.74 9.19
C THR A 93 -14.44 1.95 8.41
N ARG A 94 -15.17 3.07 8.55
CA ARG A 94 -14.76 4.37 7.99
C ARG A 94 -13.39 4.81 8.51
N GLU A 95 -13.16 4.70 9.79
CA GLU A 95 -11.93 5.10 10.48
C GLU A 95 -10.73 4.34 9.91
N LEU A 96 -10.88 3.03 9.71
CA LEU A 96 -9.82 2.22 9.12
C LEU A 96 -9.57 2.57 7.64
N ALA A 97 -10.62 2.83 6.87
CA ALA A 97 -10.49 3.27 5.48
C ALA A 97 -9.71 4.60 5.38
N ILE A 98 -10.01 5.55 6.25
CA ILE A 98 -9.30 6.84 6.32
C ILE A 98 -7.82 6.62 6.69
N GLN A 99 -7.54 5.75 7.66
CA GLN A 99 -6.16 5.45 8.06
C GLN A 99 -5.38 4.75 6.95
N ILE A 100 -5.98 3.79 6.26
CA ILE A 100 -5.35 3.13 5.11
C ILE A 100 -5.04 4.14 4.01
N ALA A 101 -5.96 5.06 3.71
CA ALA A 101 -5.72 6.10 2.71
C ALA A 101 -4.57 7.03 3.11
N LYS A 102 -4.45 7.38 4.39
CA LYS A 102 -3.34 8.17 4.92
C LYS A 102 -2.01 7.44 4.76
N ASP A 103 -1.96 6.17 5.15
CA ASP A 103 -0.75 5.34 5.00
C ASP A 103 -0.39 5.15 3.52
N ALA A 104 -1.39 4.97 2.66
CA ALA A 104 -1.19 4.85 1.23
C ALA A 104 -0.60 6.13 0.62
N ASN A 105 -1.06 7.31 1.02
CA ASN A 105 -0.49 8.58 0.58
C ASN A 105 0.97 8.73 1.03
N THR A 106 1.29 8.31 2.23
CA THR A 106 2.67 8.34 2.74
C THR A 106 3.59 7.40 1.95
N LEU A 107 3.18 6.15 1.78
CA LEU A 107 3.98 5.13 1.09
C LEU A 107 4.02 5.32 -0.43
N GLY A 108 3.03 5.99 -1.00
CA GLY A 108 2.94 6.26 -2.43
C GLY A 108 3.39 7.66 -2.84
N LYS A 109 3.97 8.44 -1.95
CA LYS A 109 4.29 9.85 -2.14
C LYS A 109 5.08 10.15 -3.41
N ARG A 110 6.01 9.29 -3.79
CA ARG A 110 6.87 9.45 -4.96
C ARG A 110 6.47 8.58 -6.16
N THR A 111 5.32 7.90 -6.08
CA THR A 111 4.92 6.93 -7.11
C THR A 111 4.04 7.51 -8.22
N ASN A 112 3.54 8.72 -8.09
CA ASN A 112 2.56 9.34 -8.99
C ASN A 112 1.22 8.59 -9.09
N LEU A 113 0.97 7.61 -8.22
CA LEU A 113 -0.30 6.90 -8.17
C LEU A 113 -1.30 7.68 -7.31
N THR A 114 -2.52 7.80 -7.81
CA THR A 114 -3.60 8.54 -7.15
C THR A 114 -4.45 7.62 -6.30
N ILE A 115 -4.82 8.06 -5.11
CA ILE A 115 -5.63 7.31 -4.16
C ILE A 115 -7.00 7.97 -4.06
N GLY A 116 -8.05 7.20 -4.30
CA GLY A 116 -9.42 7.58 -4.03
C GLY A 116 -9.91 6.95 -2.72
N LEU A 117 -10.67 7.69 -1.94
CA LEU A 117 -11.27 7.23 -0.70
C LEU A 117 -12.79 7.40 -0.79
N ALA A 118 -13.53 6.33 -0.51
CA ALA A 118 -14.99 6.36 -0.51
C ALA A 118 -15.54 5.64 0.74
N TYR A 119 -16.49 6.27 1.41
CA TYR A 119 -17.22 5.68 2.54
C TYR A 119 -18.61 6.30 2.70
N GLY A 120 -19.50 5.60 3.39
CA GLY A 120 -20.87 6.06 3.62
C GLY A 120 -20.96 7.27 4.58
N GLY A 121 -22.10 7.96 4.56
CA GLY A 121 -22.38 9.11 5.41
C GLY A 121 -21.79 10.45 4.95
N THR A 122 -21.29 10.51 3.71
CA THR A 122 -20.79 11.72 3.06
C THR A 122 -21.47 11.92 1.71
N ASP A 123 -21.19 13.04 1.04
CA ASP A 123 -21.73 13.36 -0.27
C ASP A 123 -21.30 12.33 -1.32
N TYR A 124 -22.22 11.50 -1.74
CA TYR A 124 -22.00 10.45 -2.74
C TYR A 124 -21.53 11.01 -4.08
N GLU A 125 -22.12 12.12 -4.55
CA GLU A 125 -21.76 12.73 -5.83
C GLU A 125 -20.32 13.21 -5.87
N LYS A 126 -19.86 13.88 -4.81
CA LYS A 126 -18.47 14.35 -4.71
C LYS A 126 -17.48 13.20 -4.67
N GLN A 127 -17.80 12.10 -3.98
CA GLN A 127 -16.95 10.92 -3.95
C GLN A 127 -16.90 10.25 -5.32
N ARG A 128 -18.03 10.14 -6.01
CA ARG A 128 -18.11 9.57 -7.36
C ARG A 128 -17.26 10.36 -8.36
N GLU A 129 -17.33 11.69 -8.33
CA GLU A 129 -16.56 12.56 -9.22
C GLU A 129 -15.04 12.37 -9.08
N LYS A 130 -14.56 12.08 -7.88
CA LYS A 130 -13.13 11.81 -7.62
C LYS A 130 -12.66 10.46 -8.16
N LEU A 131 -13.55 9.52 -8.35
CA LEU A 131 -13.23 8.15 -8.78
C LEU A 131 -13.31 7.94 -10.29
N VAL A 132 -13.86 8.89 -11.02
CA VAL A 132 -14.09 8.81 -12.48
C VAL A 132 -13.04 9.55 -13.29
#